data_9d81f09b66f294c34fa4f1988fd1f3de
#
_entry.id   9d81f09b66f294c34fa4f1988fd1f3de
#
_cell.length_a   1.000
_cell.length_b   1.000
_cell.length_c   1.000
_cell.angle_alpha   90.00
_cell.angle_beta   90.00
_cell.angle_gamma   90.00
#
_symmetry.space_group_name_H-M   'P 1'
#
loop_
_entity.id
_entity.type
_entity.pdbx_description
1 polymer ?
#
loop_
_entity_poly.entity_id
_entity_poly.type
_entity_poly.pdbx_seq_one_letter_code
_entity_poly.pdbx_strand_id
1 'polypeptide(L)'
;MRATIQKLRQLPASLQGLLLTAVALLVLLASGPQSYNGYVIQLICVYAVAALGLNITTGFAGALSLGQGAAFALGAYVTAVLAGTYEWPFWLALLLGAVSGLVAGAATGFPAGRLGVIGLAMISLGLVLVVNDMLIQFRGVTGGMFGISGIDARLWFKSDPVDSLWVVPAAIAVVTGLCFWLHSRYRLSRLGQATVAVRDEPIGASALGVSGYLTKVAAFAAGSAFAALGGGLFAYLSAYISPDAFSPNLSILFLVMVVLGGSGSRLGPLAGALILVLVPLQLDEYPHVNTIVYGLLLIVLMRLRPRGLFSRSAAPAPKALQHVTDAPAVPVPARESGEPVLTAHDVKRSFGGVYALNGVSFTVHRGEIVGLIGPNGSGKTTMLNVVCGLYPPTSGRVVLQDTDLSGLSPEAIARRGVARTFQTPKTFPGMSIEEHLALAAPAGEPDPELLAACRQAVRRLLELGGLDPADRAAMTRESRAMSHGQLRFLEAATAISGCPRVLLLDEPAAGLSASEIEGFERVVADVAAAGVAVVVVEHHLDMIGRLVDRVVVLDLGTVLWEGPPAELHDVDSVRAAYMGVR
;
A
#
# COMPACT_ATOMS: atom_id res chain seq x y z
N MET A 1 -16.05 -27.96 4.21
CA MET A 1 -16.15 -26.51 4.06
C MET A 1 -14.80 -25.77 4.13
N ARG A 2 -13.96 -25.91 5.21
CA ARG A 2 -12.64 -25.25 5.27
C ARG A 2 -11.69 -25.64 4.13
N ALA A 3 -11.59 -26.92 3.79
CA ALA A 3 -10.73 -27.41 2.70
C ALA A 3 -11.18 -26.91 1.30
N THR A 4 -12.49 -26.81 1.06
CA THR A 4 -13.05 -26.29 -0.19
C THR A 4 -12.78 -24.79 -0.35
N ILE A 5 -12.92 -24.00 0.72
CA ILE A 5 -12.58 -22.57 0.74
C ILE A 5 -11.09 -22.36 0.50
N GLN A 6 -10.25 -23.24 1.04
CA GLN A 6 -8.80 -23.17 0.87
C GLN A 6 -8.39 -23.49 -0.58
N LYS A 7 -9.02 -24.48 -1.22
CA LYS A 7 -8.82 -24.78 -2.65
C LYS A 7 -9.29 -23.64 -3.55
N LEU A 8 -10.45 -23.02 -3.26
CA LEU A 8 -10.95 -21.85 -4.00
C LEU A 8 -9.97 -20.66 -3.93
N ARG A 9 -9.32 -20.45 -2.77
CA ARG A 9 -8.31 -19.37 -2.59
C ARG A 9 -7.05 -19.60 -3.42
N GLN A 10 -6.71 -20.82 -3.78
CA GLN A 10 -5.51 -21.17 -4.56
C GLN A 10 -5.74 -21.05 -6.07
N LEU A 11 -6.99 -20.93 -6.53
CA LEU A 11 -7.29 -20.74 -7.94
C LEU A 11 -6.79 -19.38 -8.45
N PRO A 12 -6.38 -19.28 -9.73
CA PRO A 12 -6.07 -18.00 -10.37
C PRO A 12 -7.25 -17.02 -10.25
N ALA A 13 -6.95 -15.73 -10.10
CA ALA A 13 -7.98 -14.69 -9.93
C ALA A 13 -9.00 -14.66 -11.10
N SER A 14 -8.54 -14.97 -12.33
CA SER A 14 -9.39 -15.08 -13.52
C SER A 14 -10.41 -16.22 -13.37
N LEU A 15 -9.96 -17.38 -12.88
CA LEU A 15 -10.84 -18.54 -12.70
C LEU A 15 -11.85 -18.29 -11.56
N GLN A 16 -11.43 -17.59 -10.50
CA GLN A 16 -12.34 -17.19 -9.42
C GLN A 16 -13.42 -16.23 -9.91
N GLY A 17 -13.06 -15.24 -10.74
CA GLY A 17 -14.01 -14.28 -11.34
C GLY A 17 -15.02 -14.98 -12.26
N LEU A 18 -14.54 -15.86 -13.14
CA LEU A 18 -15.39 -16.66 -14.02
C LEU A 18 -16.35 -17.56 -13.23
N LEU A 19 -15.86 -18.21 -12.18
CA LEU A 19 -16.65 -19.09 -11.34
C LEU A 19 -17.75 -18.32 -10.59
N LEU A 20 -17.44 -17.11 -10.14
CA LEU A 20 -18.38 -16.20 -9.50
C LEU A 20 -19.48 -15.75 -10.47
N THR A 21 -19.10 -15.35 -11.68
CA THR A 21 -20.04 -15.03 -12.77
C THR A 21 -20.93 -16.22 -13.11
N ALA A 22 -20.33 -17.41 -13.27
CA ALA A 22 -21.07 -18.62 -13.59
C ALA A 22 -22.07 -19.01 -12.49
N VAL A 23 -21.66 -18.93 -11.22
CA VAL A 23 -22.55 -19.20 -10.08
C VAL A 23 -23.69 -18.19 -10.03
N ALA A 24 -23.42 -16.88 -10.20
CA ALA A 24 -24.47 -15.86 -10.22
C ALA A 24 -25.47 -16.11 -11.36
N LEU A 25 -24.99 -16.42 -12.56
CA LEU A 25 -25.84 -16.73 -13.72
C LEU A 25 -26.66 -18.01 -13.50
N LEU A 26 -26.05 -19.07 -12.96
CA LEU A 26 -26.78 -20.33 -12.67
C LEU A 26 -27.88 -20.13 -11.64
N VAL A 27 -27.63 -19.35 -10.60
CA VAL A 27 -28.63 -19.05 -9.58
C VAL A 27 -29.75 -18.17 -10.15
N LEU A 28 -29.43 -17.19 -11.01
CA LEU A 28 -30.40 -16.36 -11.72
C LEU A 28 -31.25 -17.20 -12.69
N LEU A 29 -30.64 -18.17 -13.39
CA LEU A 29 -31.37 -19.13 -14.25
C LEU A 29 -32.34 -20.00 -13.45
N ALA A 30 -31.90 -20.47 -12.27
CA ALA A 30 -32.71 -21.33 -11.42
C ALA A 30 -33.89 -20.60 -10.74
N SER A 31 -33.66 -19.33 -10.33
CA SER A 31 -34.65 -18.53 -9.59
C SER A 31 -35.57 -17.69 -10.48
N GLY A 32 -35.20 -17.48 -11.74
CA GLY A 32 -35.84 -16.51 -12.63
C GLY A 32 -35.40 -15.08 -12.35
N PRO A 33 -34.99 -14.31 -13.38
CA PRO A 33 -34.37 -12.98 -13.20
C PRO A 33 -35.31 -11.91 -12.65
N GLN A 34 -36.62 -12.04 -12.88
CA GLN A 34 -37.67 -11.14 -12.40
C GLN A 34 -38.33 -11.63 -11.09
N SER A 35 -37.92 -12.76 -10.56
CA SER A 35 -38.41 -13.22 -9.27
C SER A 35 -37.82 -12.35 -8.14
N TYR A 36 -38.48 -12.35 -6.99
CA TYR A 36 -37.94 -11.71 -5.79
C TYR A 36 -36.50 -12.19 -5.48
N ASN A 37 -36.27 -13.50 -5.57
CA ASN A 37 -34.93 -14.06 -5.35
C ASN A 37 -33.91 -13.58 -6.41
N GLY A 38 -34.34 -13.45 -7.66
CA GLY A 38 -33.53 -12.91 -8.74
C GLY A 38 -33.10 -11.45 -8.48
N TYR A 39 -34.05 -10.63 -8.04
CA TYR A 39 -33.77 -9.25 -7.62
C TYR A 39 -32.76 -9.19 -6.47
N VAL A 40 -32.94 -10.00 -5.44
CA VAL A 40 -32.03 -10.08 -4.28
C VAL A 40 -30.60 -10.44 -4.69
N ILE A 41 -30.44 -11.41 -5.58
CA ILE A 41 -29.13 -11.82 -6.08
C ILE A 41 -28.45 -10.68 -6.85
N GLN A 42 -29.20 -9.99 -7.70
CA GLN A 42 -28.70 -8.82 -8.43
C GLN A 42 -28.28 -7.70 -7.45
N LEU A 43 -29.07 -7.44 -6.42
CA LEU A 43 -28.75 -6.45 -5.38
C LEU A 43 -27.48 -6.83 -4.62
N ILE A 44 -27.29 -8.11 -4.27
CA ILE A 44 -26.06 -8.62 -3.67
C ILE A 44 -24.86 -8.34 -4.58
N CYS A 45 -24.98 -8.63 -5.88
CA CYS A 45 -23.93 -8.37 -6.87
C CYS A 45 -23.57 -6.88 -6.95
N VAL A 46 -24.56 -6.01 -7.06
CA VAL A 46 -24.39 -4.56 -7.13
C VAL A 46 -23.69 -4.00 -5.88
N TYR A 47 -24.14 -4.39 -4.70
CA TYR A 47 -23.54 -3.96 -3.43
C TYR A 47 -22.15 -4.56 -3.23
N ALA A 48 -21.92 -5.78 -3.73
CA ALA A 48 -20.59 -6.40 -3.71
C ALA A 48 -19.58 -5.58 -4.54
N VAL A 49 -19.98 -5.05 -5.71
CA VAL A 49 -19.10 -4.17 -6.52
C VAL A 49 -18.70 -2.93 -5.73
N ALA A 50 -19.64 -2.25 -5.06
CA ALA A 50 -19.36 -1.09 -4.23
C ALA A 50 -18.46 -1.44 -3.02
N ALA A 51 -18.72 -2.58 -2.37
CA ALA A 51 -17.91 -3.07 -1.26
C ALA A 51 -16.48 -3.47 -1.69
N LEU A 52 -16.30 -4.05 -2.90
CA LEU A 52 -14.97 -4.30 -3.48
C LEU A 52 -14.20 -2.99 -3.67
N GLY A 53 -14.85 -1.94 -4.15
CA GLY A 53 -14.27 -0.60 -4.25
C GLY A 53 -13.83 -0.05 -2.89
N LEU A 54 -14.70 -0.11 -1.88
CA LEU A 54 -14.36 0.34 -0.52
C LEU A 54 -13.22 -0.49 0.09
N ASN A 55 -13.12 -1.76 -0.24
CA ASN A 55 -12.00 -2.60 0.21
C ASN A 55 -10.65 -2.15 -0.37
N ILE A 56 -10.62 -1.49 -1.52
CA ILE A 56 -9.37 -0.88 -2.04
C ILE A 56 -8.94 0.28 -1.14
N THR A 57 -9.84 1.19 -0.78
CA THR A 57 -9.53 2.36 0.04
C THR A 57 -9.33 2.01 1.51
N THR A 58 -10.28 1.29 2.12
CA THR A 58 -10.22 0.97 3.55
C THR A 58 -9.41 -0.30 3.83
N GLY A 59 -9.56 -1.31 2.99
CA GLY A 59 -8.90 -2.60 3.18
C GLY A 59 -7.43 -2.59 2.81
N PHE A 60 -7.09 -2.14 1.61
CA PHE A 60 -5.70 -2.14 1.14
C PHE A 60 -4.95 -0.88 1.53
N ALA A 61 -5.54 0.32 1.37
CA ALA A 61 -4.87 1.58 1.71
C ALA A 61 -4.97 1.97 3.19
N GLY A 62 -5.81 1.29 3.99
CA GLY A 62 -5.99 1.61 5.41
C GLY A 62 -6.67 2.96 5.67
N ALA A 63 -7.22 3.58 4.64
CA ALA A 63 -7.84 4.89 4.71
C ALA A 63 -9.34 4.74 4.97
N LEU A 64 -9.80 5.12 6.15
CA LEU A 64 -11.22 5.05 6.48
C LEU A 64 -12.01 6.03 5.61
N SER A 65 -12.84 5.50 4.71
CA SER A 65 -13.71 6.29 3.83
C SER A 65 -15.17 6.01 4.13
N LEU A 66 -15.92 7.08 4.40
CA LEU A 66 -17.38 7.08 4.50
C LEU A 66 -18.04 7.71 3.27
N GLY A 67 -17.25 8.01 2.23
CA GLY A 67 -17.71 8.65 0.98
C GLY A 67 -18.20 7.69 -0.10
N GLN A 68 -18.23 6.40 0.17
CA GLN A 68 -18.55 5.38 -0.84
C GLN A 68 -19.98 5.54 -1.38
N GLY A 69 -20.93 5.94 -0.53
CA GLY A 69 -22.31 6.25 -0.94
C GLY A 69 -22.40 7.44 -1.91
N ALA A 70 -21.55 8.46 -1.75
CA ALA A 70 -21.50 9.58 -2.68
C ALA A 70 -21.04 9.15 -4.08
N ALA A 71 -19.97 8.35 -4.16
CA ALA A 71 -19.50 7.82 -5.43
C ALA A 71 -20.53 6.90 -6.08
N PHE A 72 -21.20 6.06 -5.30
CA PHE A 72 -22.30 5.22 -5.74
C PHE A 72 -23.47 6.06 -6.29
N ALA A 73 -23.88 7.11 -5.57
CA ALA A 73 -24.92 8.04 -6.00
C ALA A 73 -24.55 8.76 -7.32
N LEU A 74 -23.32 9.28 -7.42
CA LEU A 74 -22.84 9.94 -8.64
C LEU A 74 -22.90 8.99 -9.84
N GLY A 75 -22.43 7.75 -9.68
CA GLY A 75 -22.48 6.74 -10.72
C GLY A 75 -23.91 6.41 -11.15
N ALA A 76 -24.82 6.25 -10.18
CA ALA A 76 -26.24 5.99 -10.43
C ALA A 76 -26.89 7.14 -11.21
N TYR A 77 -26.70 8.38 -10.76
CA TYR A 77 -27.32 9.54 -11.41
C TYR A 77 -26.72 9.85 -12.78
N VAL A 78 -25.40 9.79 -12.95
CA VAL A 78 -24.79 9.98 -14.27
C VAL A 78 -25.31 8.93 -15.25
N THR A 79 -25.38 7.67 -14.83
CA THR A 79 -25.92 6.59 -15.65
C THR A 79 -27.40 6.81 -15.97
N ALA A 80 -28.22 7.18 -14.97
CA ALA A 80 -29.65 7.42 -15.15
C ALA A 80 -29.96 8.59 -16.09
N VAL A 81 -29.21 9.70 -15.94
CA VAL A 81 -29.36 10.86 -16.83
C VAL A 81 -29.01 10.49 -18.27
N LEU A 82 -27.88 9.80 -18.47
CA LEU A 82 -27.44 9.43 -19.82
C LEU A 82 -28.39 8.39 -20.46
N ALA A 83 -28.85 7.41 -19.71
CA ALA A 83 -29.72 6.35 -20.20
C ALA A 83 -31.18 6.81 -20.34
N GLY A 84 -31.73 7.47 -19.31
CA GLY A 84 -33.14 7.86 -19.25
C GLY A 84 -33.45 9.13 -20.05
N THR A 85 -32.61 10.18 -19.89
CA THR A 85 -32.86 11.49 -20.54
C THR A 85 -32.30 11.57 -21.96
N TYR A 86 -31.06 11.08 -22.15
CA TYR A 86 -30.36 11.21 -23.44
C TYR A 86 -30.39 9.95 -24.28
N GLU A 87 -30.96 8.86 -23.80
CA GLU A 87 -31.10 7.56 -24.50
C GLU A 87 -29.77 6.97 -25.00
N TRP A 88 -28.73 7.08 -24.18
CA TRP A 88 -27.40 6.58 -24.52
C TRP A 88 -27.30 5.07 -24.34
N PRO A 89 -26.34 4.42 -25.05
CA PRO A 89 -26.09 2.99 -24.88
C PRO A 89 -25.73 2.63 -23.45
N PHE A 90 -26.24 1.48 -22.98
CA PHE A 90 -26.02 0.93 -21.65
C PHE A 90 -24.54 0.91 -21.22
N TRP A 91 -23.69 0.38 -22.09
CA TRP A 91 -22.27 0.25 -21.79
C TRP A 91 -21.55 1.61 -21.67
N LEU A 92 -21.94 2.60 -22.46
CA LEU A 92 -21.33 3.94 -22.42
C LEU A 92 -21.80 4.74 -21.21
N ALA A 93 -23.10 4.66 -20.86
CA ALA A 93 -23.64 5.27 -19.66
C ALA A 93 -22.96 4.72 -18.39
N LEU A 94 -22.78 3.40 -18.31
CA LEU A 94 -22.04 2.76 -17.20
C LEU A 94 -20.57 3.20 -17.15
N LEU A 95 -19.88 3.26 -18.29
CA LEU A 95 -18.49 3.69 -18.35
C LEU A 95 -18.32 5.14 -17.84
N LEU A 96 -19.19 6.06 -18.29
CA LEU A 96 -19.14 7.45 -17.84
C LEU A 96 -19.57 7.60 -16.38
N GLY A 97 -20.50 6.77 -15.91
CA GLY A 97 -20.79 6.64 -14.48
C GLY A 97 -19.55 6.24 -13.68
N ALA A 98 -18.80 5.23 -14.13
CA ALA A 98 -17.55 4.81 -13.47
C ALA A 98 -16.47 5.91 -13.51
N VAL A 99 -16.35 6.64 -14.64
CA VAL A 99 -15.41 7.78 -14.78
C VAL A 99 -15.78 8.91 -13.81
N SER A 100 -17.07 9.22 -13.63
CA SER A 100 -17.50 10.22 -12.64
C SER A 100 -17.06 9.87 -11.23
N GLY A 101 -17.19 8.59 -10.84
CA GLY A 101 -16.69 8.09 -9.58
C GLY A 101 -15.16 8.15 -9.45
N LEU A 102 -14.43 7.84 -10.52
CA LEU A 102 -12.97 7.93 -10.56
C LEU A 102 -12.51 9.38 -10.29
N VAL A 103 -13.13 10.36 -10.96
CA VAL A 103 -12.83 11.79 -10.79
C VAL A 103 -13.17 12.26 -9.37
N ALA A 104 -14.36 11.93 -8.86
CA ALA A 104 -14.78 12.27 -7.50
C ALA A 104 -13.86 11.61 -6.45
N GLY A 105 -13.46 10.36 -6.67
CA GLY A 105 -12.52 9.65 -5.82
C GLY A 105 -11.12 10.28 -5.82
N ALA A 106 -10.62 10.69 -6.98
CA ALA A 106 -9.35 11.42 -7.06
C ALA A 106 -9.44 12.76 -6.32
N ALA A 107 -10.54 13.51 -6.48
CA ALA A 107 -10.76 14.77 -5.78
C ALA A 107 -10.82 14.60 -4.24
N THR A 108 -11.43 13.52 -3.74
CA THR A 108 -11.46 13.20 -2.30
C THR A 108 -10.15 12.63 -1.79
N GLY A 109 -9.41 11.92 -2.63
CA GLY A 109 -8.07 11.41 -2.33
C GLY A 109 -7.02 12.52 -2.18
N PHE A 110 -7.23 13.66 -2.85
CA PHE A 110 -6.28 14.78 -2.83
C PHE A 110 -6.03 15.34 -1.41
N PRO A 111 -7.02 15.64 -0.57
CA PRO A 111 -6.80 16.02 0.83
C PRO A 111 -6.35 14.85 1.71
N ALA A 112 -6.61 13.60 1.32
CA ALA A 112 -6.32 12.40 2.10
C ALA A 112 -4.83 12.23 2.46
N GLY A 113 -3.93 12.77 1.65
CA GLY A 113 -2.48 12.70 1.90
C GLY A 113 -2.00 13.60 3.05
N ARG A 114 -2.79 14.61 3.42
CA ARG A 114 -2.44 15.62 4.43
C ARG A 114 -3.23 15.48 5.73
N LEU A 115 -4.28 14.67 5.70
CA LEU A 115 -5.21 14.51 6.83
C LEU A 115 -4.97 13.18 7.54
N GLY A 116 -5.11 13.19 8.86
CA GLY A 116 -5.18 11.97 9.65
C GLY A 116 -6.46 11.18 9.36
N VAL A 117 -6.53 9.95 9.89
CA VAL A 117 -7.64 9.00 9.63
C VAL A 117 -9.01 9.60 9.93
N ILE A 118 -9.14 10.33 11.05
CA ILE A 118 -10.41 10.95 11.49
C ILE A 118 -10.81 12.10 10.54
N GLY A 119 -9.86 12.98 10.18
CA GLY A 119 -10.13 14.09 9.25
C GLY A 119 -10.60 13.61 7.90
N LEU A 120 -10.02 12.51 7.40
CA LEU A 120 -10.41 11.89 6.15
C LEU A 120 -11.83 11.28 6.21
N ALA A 121 -12.17 10.60 7.30
CA ALA A 121 -13.51 10.06 7.50
C ALA A 121 -14.58 11.19 7.52
N MET A 122 -14.28 12.32 8.19
CA MET A 122 -15.17 13.47 8.26
C MET A 122 -15.40 14.14 6.90
N ILE A 123 -14.32 14.36 6.12
CA ILE A 123 -14.44 14.95 4.77
C ILE A 123 -15.21 14.02 3.83
N SER A 124 -14.93 12.72 3.88
CA SER A 124 -15.63 11.75 3.05
C SER A 124 -17.12 11.62 3.41
N LEU A 125 -17.47 11.73 4.68
CA LEU A 125 -18.88 11.79 5.11
C LEU A 125 -19.55 13.10 4.67
N GLY A 126 -18.85 14.24 4.81
CA GLY A 126 -19.34 15.54 4.35
C GLY A 126 -19.63 15.53 2.85
N LEU A 127 -18.83 14.83 2.06
CA LEU A 127 -19.07 14.65 0.62
C LEU A 127 -20.41 13.96 0.34
N VAL A 128 -20.80 12.96 1.14
CA VAL A 128 -22.10 12.28 0.96
C VAL A 128 -23.25 13.26 1.15
N LEU A 129 -23.17 14.12 2.17
CA LEU A 129 -24.18 15.14 2.43
C LEU A 129 -24.24 16.16 1.30
N VAL A 130 -23.08 16.67 0.86
CA VAL A 130 -23.00 17.63 -0.24
C VAL A 130 -23.55 17.05 -1.54
N VAL A 131 -23.20 15.81 -1.89
CA VAL A 131 -23.71 15.16 -3.09
C VAL A 131 -25.22 14.97 -3.00
N ASN A 132 -25.74 14.54 -1.84
CA ASN A 132 -27.19 14.38 -1.65
C ASN A 132 -27.94 15.71 -1.83
N ASP A 133 -27.45 16.79 -1.20
CA ASP A 133 -28.03 18.12 -1.34
C ASP A 133 -27.96 18.63 -2.81
N MET A 134 -26.84 18.39 -3.51
CA MET A 134 -26.70 18.72 -4.93
C MET A 134 -27.74 17.97 -5.77
N LEU A 135 -27.96 16.69 -5.51
CA LEU A 135 -28.96 15.89 -6.25
C LEU A 135 -30.38 16.45 -6.05
N ILE A 136 -30.70 16.99 -4.87
CA ILE A 136 -31.99 17.62 -4.60
C ILE A 136 -32.11 19.00 -5.29
N GLN A 137 -31.02 19.77 -5.33
CA GLN A 137 -31.06 21.16 -5.82
C GLN A 137 -31.02 21.27 -7.36
N PHE A 138 -30.24 20.41 -8.02
CA PHE A 138 -30.13 20.42 -9.51
C PHE A 138 -31.32 19.76 -10.20
N ARG A 139 -32.55 20.17 -9.87
CA ARG A 139 -33.84 19.59 -10.33
C ARG A 139 -33.94 19.40 -11.82
N GLY A 140 -33.36 20.32 -12.62
CA GLY A 140 -33.42 20.28 -14.08
C GLY A 140 -32.68 19.10 -14.71
N VAL A 141 -31.75 18.47 -13.97
CA VAL A 141 -30.95 17.34 -14.45
C VAL A 141 -31.28 16.04 -13.68
N THR A 142 -31.46 16.16 -12.36
CA THR A 142 -31.61 15.01 -11.45
C THR A 142 -33.07 14.65 -11.14
N GLY A 143 -34.04 15.49 -11.58
CA GLY A 143 -35.43 15.38 -11.14
C GLY A 143 -35.68 15.85 -9.71
N GLY A 144 -34.64 16.30 -8.98
CA GLY A 144 -34.71 16.72 -7.57
C GLY A 144 -35.21 15.61 -6.65
N MET A 145 -36.12 15.91 -5.75
CA MET A 145 -36.69 14.92 -4.82
C MET A 145 -37.52 13.82 -5.51
N PHE A 146 -38.03 14.10 -6.72
CA PHE A 146 -38.82 13.10 -7.49
C PHE A 146 -37.93 12.07 -8.18
N GLY A 147 -36.63 12.34 -8.32
CA GLY A 147 -35.68 11.40 -8.95
C GLY A 147 -35.88 11.24 -10.45
N ILE A 148 -35.31 10.16 -10.98
CA ILE A 148 -35.31 9.79 -12.40
C ILE A 148 -35.93 8.41 -12.56
N SER A 149 -36.87 8.28 -13.51
CA SER A 149 -37.51 7.02 -13.92
C SER A 149 -37.29 6.75 -15.41
N GLY A 150 -37.65 5.56 -15.89
CA GLY A 150 -37.51 5.20 -17.30
C GLY A 150 -36.05 4.94 -17.70
N ILE A 151 -35.31 4.29 -16.81
CA ILE A 151 -33.89 3.96 -17.04
C ILE A 151 -33.83 2.62 -17.79
N ASP A 152 -33.89 2.70 -19.11
CA ASP A 152 -33.92 1.51 -19.97
C ASP A 152 -32.54 1.17 -20.53
N ALA A 153 -32.25 -0.12 -20.67
CA ALA A 153 -31.02 -0.59 -21.31
C ALA A 153 -31.16 -0.55 -22.84
N ARG A 154 -30.29 0.19 -23.51
CA ARG A 154 -30.20 0.32 -24.97
C ARG A 154 -28.80 -0.10 -25.44
N LEU A 155 -28.72 -0.81 -26.59
CA LEU A 155 -27.40 -1.21 -27.14
C LEU A 155 -26.74 -0.10 -27.93
N TRP A 156 -27.54 0.71 -28.64
CA TRP A 156 -27.09 1.82 -29.49
C TRP A 156 -27.79 3.12 -29.13
N PHE A 157 -27.27 4.24 -29.59
CA PHE A 157 -27.86 5.55 -29.38
C PHE A 157 -29.28 5.59 -29.96
N LYS A 158 -30.25 6.01 -29.16
CA LYS A 158 -31.65 6.14 -29.51
C LYS A 158 -32.29 4.90 -30.16
N SER A 159 -31.71 3.73 -29.92
CA SER A 159 -32.32 2.45 -30.31
C SER A 159 -33.48 2.10 -29.39
N ASP A 160 -34.34 1.16 -29.82
CA ASP A 160 -35.36 0.61 -28.94
C ASP A 160 -34.71 -0.02 -27.70
N PRO A 161 -35.39 0.04 -26.53
CA PRO A 161 -34.95 -0.66 -25.34
C PRO A 161 -34.81 -2.16 -25.64
N VAL A 162 -33.70 -2.74 -25.17
CA VAL A 162 -33.51 -4.19 -25.25
C VAL A 162 -34.40 -4.85 -24.22
N ASP A 163 -34.91 -6.06 -24.54
CA ASP A 163 -35.59 -6.84 -23.55
C ASP A 163 -34.75 -7.01 -22.29
N SER A 164 -35.12 -6.27 -21.24
CA SER A 164 -34.35 -6.16 -20.00
C SER A 164 -34.41 -7.43 -19.15
N LEU A 165 -35.24 -8.38 -19.52
CA LEU A 165 -35.50 -9.60 -18.74
C LEU A 165 -34.22 -10.36 -18.39
N TRP A 166 -33.31 -10.52 -19.37
CA TRP A 166 -32.05 -11.24 -19.19
C TRP A 166 -30.81 -10.36 -19.37
N VAL A 167 -30.91 -9.27 -20.14
CA VAL A 167 -29.76 -8.45 -20.49
C VAL A 167 -29.18 -7.76 -19.26
N VAL A 168 -30.01 -7.12 -18.44
CA VAL A 168 -29.58 -6.41 -17.23
C VAL A 168 -29.05 -7.40 -16.17
N PRO A 169 -29.77 -8.48 -15.81
CA PRO A 169 -29.26 -9.47 -14.86
C PRO A 169 -27.94 -10.12 -15.28
N ALA A 170 -27.80 -10.48 -16.57
CA ALA A 170 -26.57 -11.04 -17.10
C ALA A 170 -25.42 -10.01 -17.04
N ALA A 171 -25.67 -8.75 -17.41
CA ALA A 171 -24.69 -7.70 -17.33
C ALA A 171 -24.22 -7.46 -15.88
N ILE A 172 -25.13 -7.44 -14.90
CA ILE A 172 -24.79 -7.31 -13.47
C ILE A 172 -23.88 -8.46 -13.05
N ALA A 173 -24.20 -9.70 -13.39
CA ALA A 173 -23.38 -10.86 -13.04
C ALA A 173 -21.97 -10.79 -13.67
N VAL A 174 -21.90 -10.47 -14.97
CA VAL A 174 -20.63 -10.35 -15.72
C VAL A 174 -19.77 -9.20 -15.17
N VAL A 175 -20.36 -8.02 -14.96
CA VAL A 175 -19.63 -6.86 -14.42
C VAL A 175 -19.15 -7.14 -13.00
N THR A 176 -19.93 -7.82 -12.16
CA THR A 176 -19.50 -8.22 -10.81
C THR A 176 -18.30 -9.15 -10.86
N GLY A 177 -18.31 -10.16 -11.72
CA GLY A 177 -17.17 -11.06 -11.92
C GLY A 177 -15.93 -10.36 -12.46
N LEU A 178 -16.10 -9.41 -13.40
CA LEU A 178 -15.04 -8.58 -13.94
C LEU A 178 -14.44 -7.66 -12.83
N CYS A 179 -15.29 -7.03 -12.04
CA CYS A 179 -14.87 -6.20 -10.91
C CYS A 179 -14.10 -7.03 -9.86
N PHE A 180 -14.56 -8.23 -9.56
CA PHE A 180 -13.83 -9.13 -8.66
C PHE A 180 -12.44 -9.51 -9.23
N TRP A 181 -12.35 -9.79 -10.53
CA TRP A 181 -11.09 -10.07 -11.20
C TRP A 181 -10.16 -8.84 -11.17
N LEU A 182 -10.66 -7.66 -11.53
CA LEU A 182 -9.90 -6.40 -11.49
C LEU A 182 -9.41 -6.07 -10.06
N HIS A 183 -10.28 -6.21 -9.05
CA HIS A 183 -9.93 -6.03 -7.64
C HIS A 183 -8.81 -7.00 -7.21
N SER A 184 -8.88 -8.27 -7.65
CA SER A 184 -7.84 -9.26 -7.38
C SER A 184 -6.53 -8.92 -8.09
N ARG A 185 -6.59 -8.43 -9.34
CA ARG A 185 -5.42 -7.98 -10.11
C ARG A 185 -4.80 -6.72 -9.53
N TYR A 186 -5.64 -5.78 -9.04
CA TYR A 186 -5.17 -4.60 -8.33
C TYR A 186 -4.29 -4.99 -7.14
N ARG A 187 -4.75 -5.91 -6.29
CA ARG A 187 -3.96 -6.38 -5.12
C ARG A 187 -2.60 -6.98 -5.51
N LEU A 188 -2.52 -7.64 -6.67
CA LEU A 188 -1.30 -8.27 -7.20
C LEU A 188 -0.39 -7.30 -7.95
N SER A 189 -0.90 -6.13 -8.34
CA SER A 189 -0.14 -5.12 -9.08
C SER A 189 0.84 -4.38 -8.18
N ARG A 190 1.85 -3.72 -8.78
CA ARG A 190 2.76 -2.82 -8.05
C ARG A 190 2.02 -1.74 -7.28
N LEU A 191 0.94 -1.18 -7.86
CA LEU A 191 0.11 -0.18 -7.18
C LEU A 191 -0.60 -0.76 -5.94
N GLY A 192 -1.12 -1.98 -6.04
CA GLY A 192 -1.76 -2.66 -4.91
C GLY A 192 -0.77 -3.02 -3.80
N GLN A 193 0.45 -3.44 -4.15
CA GLN A 193 1.54 -3.67 -3.19
C GLN A 193 1.96 -2.36 -2.52
N ALA A 194 2.16 -1.29 -3.29
CA ALA A 194 2.44 0.05 -2.78
C ALA A 194 1.34 0.53 -1.80
N THR A 195 0.08 0.24 -2.13
CA THR A 195 -1.07 0.60 -1.28
C THR A 195 -1.01 -0.09 0.08
N VAL A 196 -0.67 -1.39 0.11
CA VAL A 196 -0.51 -2.16 1.35
C VAL A 196 0.71 -1.69 2.14
N ALA A 197 1.83 -1.40 1.47
CA ALA A 197 3.04 -0.90 2.12
C ALA A 197 2.80 0.45 2.81
N VAL A 198 2.14 1.39 2.12
CA VAL A 198 1.77 2.71 2.69
C VAL A 198 0.81 2.59 3.87
N ARG A 199 -0.08 1.59 3.86
CA ARG A 199 -0.95 1.32 5.02
C ARG A 199 -0.19 0.79 6.21
N ASP A 200 0.69 -0.19 5.98
CA ASP A 200 1.37 -0.93 7.04
C ASP A 200 2.50 -0.09 7.67
N GLU A 201 3.32 0.56 6.87
CA GLU A 201 4.46 1.35 7.33
C GLU A 201 4.79 2.50 6.33
N PRO A 202 4.16 3.68 6.48
CA PRO A 202 4.33 4.79 5.53
C PRO A 202 5.77 5.27 5.37
N ILE A 203 6.56 5.27 6.46
CA ILE A 203 7.97 5.71 6.44
C ILE A 203 8.81 4.69 5.66
N GLY A 204 8.65 3.40 5.95
CA GLY A 204 9.32 2.34 5.20
C GLY A 204 8.96 2.35 3.72
N ALA A 205 7.69 2.56 3.38
CA ALA A 205 7.25 2.67 1.99
C ALA A 205 7.92 3.86 1.26
N SER A 206 8.03 5.03 1.92
CA SER A 206 8.70 6.20 1.34
C SER A 206 10.20 5.96 1.10
N ALA A 207 10.86 5.23 2.00
CA ALA A 207 12.26 4.82 1.86
C ALA A 207 12.51 3.84 0.71
N LEU A 208 11.46 3.19 0.20
CA LEU A 208 11.48 2.34 -1.02
C LEU A 208 10.98 3.09 -2.27
N GLY A 209 10.86 4.42 -2.22
CA GLY A 209 10.45 5.24 -3.35
C GLY A 209 8.95 5.28 -3.63
N VAL A 210 8.11 4.76 -2.72
CA VAL A 210 6.65 4.76 -2.84
C VAL A 210 6.07 6.06 -2.29
N SER A 211 5.41 6.85 -3.15
CA SER A 211 4.69 8.05 -2.71
C SER A 211 3.40 7.69 -1.99
N GLY A 212 3.36 7.91 -0.68
CA GLY A 212 2.16 7.67 0.13
C GLY A 212 0.97 8.51 -0.33
N TYR A 213 1.23 9.75 -0.78
CA TYR A 213 0.21 10.66 -1.29
C TYR A 213 -0.44 10.14 -2.58
N LEU A 214 0.35 9.91 -3.64
CA LEU A 214 -0.17 9.45 -4.93
C LEU A 214 -0.83 8.07 -4.83
N THR A 215 -0.29 7.20 -3.99
CA THR A 215 -0.85 5.86 -3.74
C THR A 215 -2.24 5.94 -3.12
N LYS A 216 -2.46 6.84 -2.14
CA LYS A 216 -3.78 7.07 -1.55
C LYS A 216 -4.75 7.66 -2.57
N VAL A 217 -4.35 8.69 -3.32
CA VAL A 217 -5.19 9.28 -4.39
C VAL A 217 -5.65 8.22 -5.39
N ALA A 218 -4.72 7.38 -5.87
CA ALA A 218 -5.03 6.30 -6.79
C ALA A 218 -5.99 5.25 -6.19
N ALA A 219 -5.81 4.91 -4.91
CA ALA A 219 -6.71 3.99 -4.21
C ALA A 219 -8.13 4.55 -4.07
N PHE A 220 -8.26 5.86 -3.75
CA PHE A 220 -9.56 6.53 -3.69
C PHE A 220 -10.22 6.61 -5.07
N ALA A 221 -9.48 6.97 -6.12
CA ALA A 221 -9.97 7.01 -7.48
C ALA A 221 -10.49 5.64 -7.94
N ALA A 222 -9.68 4.59 -7.77
CA ALA A 222 -10.07 3.23 -8.12
C ALA A 222 -11.27 2.74 -7.29
N GLY A 223 -11.25 2.93 -5.97
CA GLY A 223 -12.33 2.50 -5.08
C GLY A 223 -13.67 3.18 -5.39
N SER A 224 -13.64 4.49 -5.68
CA SER A 224 -14.84 5.26 -6.05
C SER A 224 -15.35 4.92 -7.45
N ALA A 225 -14.47 4.55 -8.40
CA ALA A 225 -14.88 4.08 -9.71
C ALA A 225 -15.70 2.77 -9.63
N PHE A 226 -15.28 1.83 -8.76
CA PHE A 226 -16.05 0.62 -8.47
C PHE A 226 -17.40 0.95 -7.85
N ALA A 227 -17.44 1.87 -6.87
CA ALA A 227 -18.71 2.27 -6.25
C ALA A 227 -19.67 2.89 -7.28
N ALA A 228 -19.17 3.79 -8.12
CA ALA A 228 -19.95 4.44 -9.15
C ALA A 228 -20.45 3.45 -10.21
N LEU A 229 -19.63 2.47 -10.57
CA LEU A 229 -20.04 1.37 -11.45
C LEU A 229 -21.19 0.55 -10.82
N GLY A 230 -21.07 0.22 -9.52
CA GLY A 230 -22.16 -0.40 -8.76
C GLY A 230 -23.41 0.46 -8.73
N GLY A 231 -23.27 1.78 -8.56
CA GLY A 231 -24.37 2.74 -8.61
C GLY A 231 -25.08 2.75 -9.97
N GLY A 232 -24.33 2.77 -11.07
CA GLY A 232 -24.89 2.68 -12.42
C GLY A 232 -25.66 1.38 -12.66
N LEU A 233 -25.13 0.24 -12.18
CA LEU A 233 -25.86 -1.05 -12.22
C LEU A 233 -27.12 -1.01 -11.36
N PHE A 234 -27.08 -0.34 -10.20
CA PHE A 234 -28.25 -0.14 -9.34
C PHE A 234 -29.35 0.66 -10.04
N ALA A 235 -29.00 1.69 -10.81
CA ALA A 235 -29.95 2.48 -11.58
C ALA A 235 -30.73 1.62 -12.59
N TYR A 236 -30.04 0.72 -13.30
CA TYR A 236 -30.71 -0.22 -14.21
C TYR A 236 -31.52 -1.29 -13.49
N LEU A 237 -31.04 -1.78 -12.32
CA LEU A 237 -31.76 -2.77 -11.52
C LEU A 237 -33.08 -2.22 -10.98
N SER A 238 -33.04 -0.97 -10.47
CA SER A 238 -34.20 -0.32 -9.84
C SER A 238 -35.16 0.32 -10.84
N ALA A 239 -34.69 0.65 -12.07
CA ALA A 239 -35.39 1.42 -13.10
C ALA A 239 -35.91 2.81 -12.64
N TYR A 240 -35.72 3.13 -11.36
CA TYR A 240 -36.04 4.39 -10.71
C TYR A 240 -35.03 4.68 -9.61
N ILE A 241 -34.56 5.91 -9.53
CA ILE A 241 -33.65 6.37 -8.46
C ILE A 241 -34.15 7.70 -7.89
N SER A 242 -34.03 7.86 -6.57
CA SER A 242 -34.29 9.10 -5.84
C SER A 242 -33.15 9.41 -4.87
N PRO A 243 -32.94 10.68 -4.45
CA PRO A 243 -31.86 11.05 -3.50
C PRO A 243 -31.93 10.27 -2.18
N ASP A 244 -33.10 9.90 -1.70
CA ASP A 244 -33.31 9.19 -0.43
C ASP A 244 -32.60 7.82 -0.40
N ALA A 245 -32.46 7.16 -1.56
CA ALA A 245 -31.76 5.89 -1.66
C ALA A 245 -30.26 6.01 -1.34
N PHE A 246 -29.68 7.21 -1.38
CA PHE A 246 -28.23 7.46 -1.27
C PHE A 246 -27.87 8.19 0.03
N SER A 247 -28.58 7.88 1.11
CA SER A 247 -28.33 8.44 2.44
C SER A 247 -26.96 8.02 3.03
N PRO A 248 -26.43 8.73 4.05
CA PRO A 248 -25.21 8.34 4.75
C PRO A 248 -25.22 6.90 5.28
N ASN A 249 -26.41 6.36 5.60
CA ASN A 249 -26.56 4.98 6.05
C ASN A 249 -26.07 3.97 5.02
N LEU A 250 -26.19 4.26 3.72
CA LEU A 250 -25.67 3.40 2.66
C LEU A 250 -24.13 3.31 2.70
N SER A 251 -23.44 4.42 2.99
CA SER A 251 -21.99 4.43 3.17
C SER A 251 -21.54 3.59 4.36
N ILE A 252 -22.29 3.69 5.46
CA ILE A 252 -22.06 2.89 6.68
C ILE A 252 -22.30 1.40 6.36
N LEU A 253 -23.36 1.08 5.63
CA LEU A 253 -23.66 -0.30 5.20
C LEU A 253 -22.49 -0.89 4.40
N PHE A 254 -21.94 -0.17 3.41
CA PHE A 254 -20.78 -0.63 2.66
C PHE A 254 -19.55 -0.83 3.55
N LEU A 255 -19.31 0.08 4.52
CA LEU A 255 -18.21 -0.08 5.48
C LEU A 255 -18.38 -1.35 6.31
N VAL A 256 -19.59 -1.59 6.79
CA VAL A 256 -19.91 -2.78 7.57
C VAL A 256 -19.72 -4.05 6.74
N MET A 257 -20.09 -4.06 5.45
CA MET A 257 -19.86 -5.18 4.54
C MET A 257 -18.37 -5.53 4.44
N VAL A 258 -17.51 -4.52 4.31
CA VAL A 258 -16.06 -4.73 4.20
C VAL A 258 -15.46 -5.20 5.52
N VAL A 259 -15.83 -4.58 6.64
CA VAL A 259 -15.29 -4.92 7.97
C VAL A 259 -15.73 -6.31 8.39
N LEU A 260 -17.02 -6.62 8.26
CA LEU A 260 -17.60 -7.92 8.60
C LEU A 260 -17.05 -9.03 7.72
N GLY A 261 -16.96 -8.79 6.41
CA GLY A 261 -16.40 -9.75 5.47
C GLY A 261 -14.90 -10.00 5.70
N GLY A 262 -14.18 -8.99 6.18
CA GLY A 262 -12.74 -9.00 6.43
C GLY A 262 -12.00 -7.99 5.55
N SER A 263 -11.68 -6.86 6.14
CA SER A 263 -10.96 -5.76 5.50
C SER A 263 -9.61 -6.21 4.93
N GLY A 264 -9.35 -5.92 3.67
CA GLY A 264 -8.13 -6.32 2.94
C GLY A 264 -8.13 -7.77 2.43
N SER A 265 -9.23 -8.51 2.59
CA SER A 265 -9.40 -9.84 2.02
C SER A 265 -10.03 -9.76 0.61
N ARG A 266 -9.73 -10.72 -0.29
CA ARG A 266 -10.30 -10.73 -1.63
C ARG A 266 -11.79 -11.11 -1.65
N LEU A 267 -12.16 -12.11 -0.84
CA LEU A 267 -13.53 -12.65 -0.78
C LEU A 267 -14.39 -11.98 0.29
N GLY A 268 -13.76 -11.21 1.19
CA GLY A 268 -14.45 -10.57 2.31
C GLY A 268 -15.63 -9.70 1.88
N PRO A 269 -15.44 -8.72 0.99
CA PRO A 269 -16.51 -7.83 0.55
C PRO A 269 -17.73 -8.57 -0.03
N LEU A 270 -17.49 -9.65 -0.78
CA LEU A 270 -18.58 -10.50 -1.33
C LEU A 270 -19.38 -11.19 -0.24
N ALA A 271 -18.69 -11.77 0.75
CA ALA A 271 -19.36 -12.42 1.87
C ALA A 271 -20.10 -11.41 2.76
N GLY A 272 -19.52 -10.22 2.95
CA GLY A 272 -20.17 -9.13 3.68
C GLY A 272 -21.45 -8.66 2.96
N ALA A 273 -21.40 -8.46 1.64
CA ALA A 273 -22.56 -8.11 0.84
C ALA A 273 -23.64 -9.19 0.90
N LEU A 274 -23.25 -10.47 0.74
CA LEU A 274 -24.18 -11.59 0.83
C LEU A 274 -24.93 -11.60 2.18
N ILE A 275 -24.20 -11.51 3.30
CA ILE A 275 -24.80 -11.59 4.64
C ILE A 275 -25.69 -10.39 4.92
N LEU A 276 -25.19 -9.16 4.63
CA LEU A 276 -25.89 -7.94 4.98
C LEU A 276 -27.05 -7.59 4.04
N VAL A 277 -27.18 -8.25 2.92
CA VAL A 277 -28.39 -8.18 2.09
C VAL A 277 -29.38 -9.28 2.47
N LEU A 278 -28.92 -10.54 2.69
CA LEU A 278 -29.83 -11.65 2.96
C LEU A 278 -30.46 -11.60 4.36
N VAL A 279 -29.70 -11.22 5.41
CA VAL A 279 -30.20 -11.26 6.79
C VAL A 279 -31.40 -10.31 7.00
N PRO A 280 -31.37 -9.04 6.52
CA PRO A 280 -32.51 -8.14 6.67
C PRO A 280 -33.75 -8.60 5.94
N LEU A 281 -33.60 -9.17 4.75
CA LEU A 281 -34.71 -9.64 3.92
C LEU A 281 -35.51 -10.76 4.58
N GLN A 282 -34.88 -11.56 5.45
CA GLN A 282 -35.57 -12.57 6.26
C GLN A 282 -36.35 -11.96 7.45
N LEU A 283 -36.14 -10.69 7.74
CA LEU A 283 -36.69 -9.97 8.89
C LEU A 283 -37.57 -8.79 8.46
N ASP A 284 -37.95 -8.72 7.18
CA ASP A 284 -38.75 -7.61 6.62
C ASP A 284 -40.14 -7.46 7.29
N GLU A 285 -40.68 -8.55 7.84
CA GLU A 285 -41.90 -8.54 8.61
C GLU A 285 -41.76 -7.77 9.96
N TYR A 286 -40.52 -7.52 10.42
CA TYR A 286 -40.23 -6.92 11.71
C TYR A 286 -39.20 -5.77 11.59
N PRO A 287 -39.56 -4.57 11.06
CA PRO A 287 -38.59 -3.50 10.77
C PRO A 287 -37.77 -3.03 11.97
N HIS A 288 -38.37 -3.00 13.16
CA HIS A 288 -37.67 -2.62 14.40
C HIS A 288 -36.65 -3.69 14.85
N VAL A 289 -36.94 -4.95 14.64
CA VAL A 289 -36.05 -6.08 14.98
C VAL A 289 -34.86 -6.08 14.05
N ASN A 290 -35.02 -5.69 12.80
CA ASN A 290 -33.98 -5.64 11.78
C ASN A 290 -32.80 -4.78 12.22
N THR A 291 -33.03 -3.56 12.72
CA THR A 291 -31.97 -2.67 13.22
C THR A 291 -31.21 -3.26 14.42
N ILE A 292 -31.95 -3.90 15.34
CA ILE A 292 -31.35 -4.56 16.52
C ILE A 292 -30.48 -5.75 16.09
N VAL A 293 -30.96 -6.57 15.15
CA VAL A 293 -30.23 -7.73 14.62
C VAL A 293 -28.96 -7.29 13.90
N TYR A 294 -28.98 -6.21 13.13
CA TYR A 294 -27.79 -5.62 12.54
C TYR A 294 -26.73 -5.24 13.59
N GLY A 295 -27.15 -4.50 14.61
CA GLY A 295 -26.24 -4.08 15.69
C GLY A 295 -25.68 -5.29 16.45
N LEU A 296 -26.52 -6.25 16.79
CA LEU A 296 -26.11 -7.46 17.50
C LEU A 296 -25.18 -8.34 16.66
N LEU A 297 -25.49 -8.54 15.37
CA LEU A 297 -24.66 -9.28 14.43
C LEU A 297 -23.26 -8.68 14.31
N LEU A 298 -23.17 -7.35 14.24
CA LEU A 298 -21.93 -6.62 14.24
C LEU A 298 -21.12 -6.86 15.52
N ILE A 299 -21.75 -6.66 16.69
CA ILE A 299 -21.09 -6.81 17.99
C ILE A 299 -20.57 -8.26 18.16
N VAL A 300 -21.43 -9.25 17.88
CA VAL A 300 -21.10 -10.66 18.01
C VAL A 300 -19.97 -11.05 17.06
N LEU A 301 -20.05 -10.65 15.78
CA LEU A 301 -19.02 -10.98 14.79
C LEU A 301 -17.70 -10.27 15.07
N MET A 302 -17.71 -8.99 15.49
CA MET A 302 -16.48 -8.29 15.85
C MET A 302 -15.83 -8.89 17.11
N ARG A 303 -16.62 -9.38 18.06
CA ARG A 303 -16.08 -10.06 19.25
C ARG A 303 -15.53 -11.45 18.94
N LEU A 304 -16.23 -12.23 18.10
CA LEU A 304 -15.82 -13.61 17.76
C LEU A 304 -14.71 -13.64 16.68
N ARG A 305 -14.72 -12.69 15.77
CA ARG A 305 -13.81 -12.59 14.63
C ARG A 305 -13.39 -11.14 14.38
N PRO A 306 -12.51 -10.55 15.21
CA PRO A 306 -12.10 -9.14 15.10
C PRO A 306 -11.41 -8.80 13.76
N ARG A 307 -10.94 -9.83 13.02
CA ARG A 307 -10.35 -9.70 11.68
C ARG A 307 -11.35 -9.95 10.55
N GLY A 308 -12.65 -10.05 10.84
CA GLY A 308 -13.70 -10.41 9.89
C GLY A 308 -13.76 -11.91 9.57
N LEU A 309 -14.72 -12.29 8.73
CA LEU A 309 -14.97 -13.70 8.36
C LEU A 309 -13.83 -14.32 7.54
N PHE A 310 -13.25 -13.53 6.64
CA PHE A 310 -12.13 -13.93 5.79
C PHE A 310 -10.88 -13.15 6.19
N SER A 311 -9.90 -13.83 6.80
CA SER A 311 -8.60 -13.21 7.06
C SER A 311 -7.88 -12.87 5.77
N ARG A 312 -7.03 -11.85 5.83
CA ARG A 312 -6.10 -11.50 4.74
C ARG A 312 -5.29 -12.74 4.38
N SER A 313 -5.09 -12.96 3.10
CA SER A 313 -4.19 -14.00 2.57
C SER A 313 -3.11 -13.31 1.79
N ALA A 314 -1.85 -13.68 2.00
CA ALA A 314 -0.75 -13.23 1.16
C ALA A 314 -1.10 -13.53 -0.30
N ALA A 315 -0.82 -12.59 -1.18
CA ALA A 315 -1.02 -12.81 -2.59
C ALA A 315 0.16 -13.64 -3.12
N PRO A 316 -0.04 -14.58 -4.05
CA PRO A 316 1.08 -15.18 -4.77
C PRO A 316 1.81 -14.06 -5.54
N ALA A 317 3.14 -14.00 -5.40
CA ALA A 317 3.94 -12.97 -6.04
C ALA A 317 3.90 -13.05 -7.57
N PRO A 318 4.15 -11.93 -8.26
CA PRO A 318 4.39 -11.93 -9.69
C PRO A 318 5.62 -12.79 -10.03
N LYS A 319 5.60 -13.47 -11.16
CA LYS A 319 6.69 -14.33 -11.66
C LYS A 319 8.06 -13.62 -11.83
N ALA A 320 8.12 -12.31 -11.67
CA ALA A 320 9.34 -11.51 -11.82
C ALA A 320 10.46 -11.84 -10.81
N LEU A 321 10.17 -12.58 -9.73
CA LEU A 321 11.13 -12.88 -8.67
C LEU A 321 11.89 -14.21 -8.84
N GLN A 322 11.51 -15.05 -9.80
CA GLN A 322 12.27 -16.28 -10.09
C GLN A 322 13.73 -15.98 -10.49
N HIS A 323 14.03 -14.75 -10.91
CA HIS A 323 15.38 -14.33 -11.30
C HIS A 323 16.29 -13.92 -10.13
N VAL A 324 15.76 -13.73 -8.91
CA VAL A 324 16.59 -13.39 -7.72
C VAL A 324 17.29 -14.64 -7.17
N THR A 325 16.71 -15.82 -7.38
CA THR A 325 17.21 -17.07 -6.84
C THR A 325 18.30 -17.74 -7.70
N ASP A 326 18.42 -17.38 -8.98
CA ASP A 326 19.27 -18.08 -9.96
C ASP A 326 20.56 -17.30 -10.32
N ALA A 327 20.97 -16.32 -9.50
CA ALA A 327 22.19 -15.54 -9.78
C ALA A 327 23.45 -16.40 -9.55
N PRO A 328 24.34 -16.54 -10.57
CA PRO A 328 25.64 -17.19 -10.39
C PRO A 328 26.50 -16.38 -9.40
N ALA A 329 27.38 -17.06 -8.68
CA ALA A 329 28.35 -16.40 -7.80
C ALA A 329 29.31 -15.57 -8.68
N VAL A 330 29.30 -14.24 -8.50
CA VAL A 330 30.23 -13.33 -9.19
C VAL A 330 31.40 -13.08 -8.25
N PRO A 331 32.68 -13.16 -8.73
CA PRO A 331 33.82 -12.73 -7.95
C PRO A 331 33.67 -11.24 -7.62
N VAL A 332 33.79 -10.90 -6.34
CA VAL A 332 33.71 -9.51 -5.87
C VAL A 332 35.05 -8.84 -6.18
N PRO A 333 35.08 -7.74 -6.97
CA PRO A 333 36.33 -7.03 -7.27
C PRO A 333 36.94 -6.43 -6.01
N ALA A 334 38.27 -6.20 -6.05
CA ALA A 334 38.97 -5.51 -4.97
C ALA A 334 38.42 -4.08 -4.81
N ARG A 335 38.27 -3.63 -3.56
CA ARG A 335 37.81 -2.27 -3.23
C ARG A 335 38.82 -1.25 -3.76
N GLU A 336 38.41 -0.40 -4.69
CA GLU A 336 39.08 0.85 -5.04
C GLU A 336 38.17 1.99 -4.55
N SER A 337 38.68 2.88 -3.70
CA SER A 337 37.97 4.09 -3.31
C SER A 337 37.80 4.99 -4.54
N GLY A 338 36.56 5.11 -4.99
CA GLY A 338 36.21 5.77 -6.24
C GLY A 338 35.84 7.24 -6.07
N GLU A 339 35.07 7.74 -7.02
CA GLU A 339 34.55 9.11 -7.04
C GLU A 339 33.60 9.38 -5.86
N PRO A 340 33.47 10.66 -5.41
CA PRO A 340 32.52 11.03 -4.37
C PRO A 340 31.08 10.76 -4.84
N VAL A 341 30.33 9.99 -4.03
CA VAL A 341 28.94 9.64 -4.33
C VAL A 341 27.97 10.44 -3.49
N LEU A 342 28.22 10.56 -2.18
CA LEU A 342 27.38 11.31 -1.26
C LEU A 342 28.21 12.36 -0.54
N THR A 343 27.80 13.62 -0.58
CA THR A 343 28.48 14.71 0.12
C THR A 343 27.50 15.55 0.92
N ALA A 344 27.77 15.71 2.20
CA ALA A 344 27.11 16.64 3.09
C ALA A 344 27.95 17.90 3.23
N HIS A 345 27.37 19.08 3.05
CA HIS A 345 28.04 20.38 3.17
C HIS A 345 27.34 21.25 4.20
N ASP A 346 28.03 21.57 5.31
CA ASP A 346 27.56 22.46 6.38
C ASP A 346 26.11 22.21 6.80
N VAL A 347 25.75 20.93 6.96
CA VAL A 347 24.35 20.52 7.22
C VAL A 347 23.96 20.91 8.63
N LYS A 348 22.92 21.78 8.74
CA LYS A 348 22.32 22.16 10.01
C LYS A 348 20.87 21.72 10.08
N ARG A 349 20.45 21.24 11.25
CA ARG A 349 19.06 20.92 11.53
C ARG A 349 18.70 21.31 12.95
N SER A 350 17.69 22.18 13.09
CA SER A 350 17.17 22.60 14.39
C SER A 350 15.74 22.11 14.60
N PHE A 351 15.39 21.83 15.85
CA PHE A 351 14.06 21.51 16.31
C PHE A 351 13.70 22.42 17.50
N GLY A 352 12.71 23.31 17.35
CA GLY A 352 12.29 24.21 18.43
C GLY A 352 13.43 25.05 19.04
N GLY A 353 14.44 25.47 18.23
CA GLY A 353 15.57 26.24 18.67
C GLY A 353 16.81 25.44 19.11
N VAL A 354 16.68 24.11 19.26
CA VAL A 354 17.82 23.23 19.57
C VAL A 354 18.42 22.68 18.28
N TYR A 355 19.71 22.87 18.08
CA TYR A 355 20.43 22.30 16.93
C TYR A 355 20.77 20.84 17.19
N ALA A 356 20.13 19.94 16.45
CA ALA A 356 20.49 18.53 16.42
C ALA A 356 21.66 18.24 15.46
N LEU A 357 21.83 19.08 14.41
CA LEU A 357 23.02 19.15 13.55
C LEU A 357 23.42 20.61 13.43
N ASN A 358 24.73 20.89 13.56
CA ASN A 358 25.27 22.24 13.56
C ASN A 358 26.54 22.36 12.70
N GLY A 359 26.36 22.16 11.38
CA GLY A 359 27.46 22.30 10.42
C GLY A 359 28.20 21.01 10.12
N VAL A 360 27.47 19.87 10.03
CA VAL A 360 28.05 18.57 9.70
C VAL A 360 28.47 18.54 8.23
N SER A 361 29.74 18.21 7.97
CA SER A 361 30.25 18.01 6.61
C SER A 361 31.04 16.71 6.55
N PHE A 362 30.77 15.86 5.60
CA PHE A 362 31.54 14.66 5.26
C PHE A 362 31.19 14.19 3.85
N THR A 363 32.06 13.36 3.27
CA THR A 363 31.89 12.79 1.93
C THR A 363 31.98 11.27 2.02
N VAL A 364 31.23 10.54 1.22
CA VAL A 364 31.31 9.09 1.07
C VAL A 364 31.60 8.77 -0.39
N HIS A 365 32.61 7.95 -0.63
CA HIS A 365 33.07 7.59 -1.96
C HIS A 365 32.45 6.26 -2.43
N ARG A 366 32.50 6.02 -3.72
CA ARG A 366 32.04 4.76 -4.31
C ARG A 366 32.80 3.59 -3.72
N GLY A 367 32.08 2.58 -3.22
CA GLY A 367 32.66 1.39 -2.60
C GLY A 367 33.21 1.59 -1.18
N GLU A 368 33.12 2.81 -0.61
CA GLU A 368 33.57 3.12 0.74
C GLU A 368 32.50 2.77 1.78
N ILE A 369 32.93 2.25 2.93
CA ILE A 369 32.10 2.06 4.11
C ILE A 369 32.52 3.07 5.18
N VAL A 370 31.66 4.05 5.47
CA VAL A 370 31.88 5.07 6.50
C VAL A 370 31.09 4.74 7.76
N GLY A 371 31.78 4.64 8.89
CA GLY A 371 31.16 4.52 10.21
C GLY A 371 30.79 5.91 10.76
N LEU A 372 29.51 6.15 11.04
CA LEU A 372 29.05 7.38 11.70
C LEU A 372 28.76 7.06 13.17
N ILE A 373 29.65 7.45 14.08
CA ILE A 373 29.58 7.10 15.48
C ILE A 373 29.49 8.34 16.38
N GLY A 374 29.28 8.14 17.68
CA GLY A 374 29.18 9.21 18.68
C GLY A 374 28.22 8.85 19.81
N PRO A 375 28.19 9.62 20.91
CA PRO A 375 27.29 9.38 22.02
C PRO A 375 25.81 9.52 21.65
N ASN A 376 24.92 9.11 22.55
CA ASN A 376 23.48 9.30 22.37
C ASN A 376 23.16 10.81 22.31
N GLY A 377 22.34 11.20 21.34
CA GLY A 377 22.02 12.62 21.13
C GLY A 377 23.03 13.41 20.28
N SER A 378 24.11 12.80 19.77
CA SER A 378 25.11 13.49 18.94
C SER A 378 24.62 13.88 17.54
N GLY A 379 23.45 13.39 17.09
CA GLY A 379 22.87 13.77 15.80
C GLY A 379 22.94 12.70 14.70
N LYS A 380 23.47 11.47 14.96
CA LYS A 380 23.64 10.40 13.97
C LYS A 380 22.36 10.05 13.20
N THR A 381 21.31 9.64 13.91
CA THR A 381 20.01 9.30 13.29
C THR A 381 19.37 10.52 12.62
N THR A 382 19.60 11.74 13.16
CA THR A 382 19.14 12.97 12.52
C THR A 382 19.85 13.19 11.18
N MET A 383 21.16 12.91 11.11
CA MET A 383 21.92 13.00 9.85
C MET A 383 21.40 12.01 8.81
N LEU A 384 21.16 10.74 9.19
CA LEU A 384 20.54 9.77 8.29
C LEU A 384 19.14 10.22 7.85
N ASN A 385 18.33 10.81 8.76
CA ASN A 385 17.02 11.35 8.44
C ASN A 385 17.08 12.52 7.44
N VAL A 386 18.12 13.34 7.52
CA VAL A 386 18.33 14.44 6.56
C VAL A 386 18.76 13.89 5.21
N VAL A 387 19.70 12.94 5.16
CA VAL A 387 20.17 12.33 3.90
C VAL A 387 19.03 11.65 3.15
N CYS A 388 18.14 10.95 3.84
CA CYS A 388 17.00 10.28 3.19
C CYS A 388 15.74 11.17 3.05
N GLY A 389 15.81 12.47 3.39
CA GLY A 389 14.76 13.47 3.19
C GLY A 389 13.58 13.38 4.14
N LEU A 390 13.67 12.58 5.24
CA LEU A 390 12.64 12.58 6.28
C LEU A 390 12.58 13.92 7.02
N TYR A 391 13.73 14.58 7.14
CA TYR A 391 13.83 15.95 7.63
C TYR A 391 14.55 16.81 6.60
N PRO A 392 13.99 17.94 6.13
CA PRO A 392 14.75 18.88 5.33
C PRO A 392 15.83 19.54 6.20
N PRO A 393 17.04 19.84 5.69
CA PRO A 393 18.02 20.60 6.42
C PRO A 393 17.51 22.03 6.68
N THR A 394 17.90 22.64 7.82
CA THR A 394 17.60 24.05 8.10
C THR A 394 18.50 24.96 7.27
N SER A 395 19.78 24.56 7.07
CA SER A 395 20.75 25.15 6.16
C SER A 395 21.79 24.10 5.74
N GLY A 396 22.62 24.42 4.78
CA GLY A 396 23.53 23.46 4.16
C GLY A 396 22.83 22.62 3.11
N ARG A 397 23.54 21.66 2.55
CA ARG A 397 23.02 20.78 1.48
C ARG A 397 23.59 19.38 1.54
N VAL A 398 22.83 18.42 0.99
CA VAL A 398 23.26 17.04 0.75
C VAL A 398 23.22 16.79 -0.75
N VAL A 399 24.33 16.35 -1.32
CA VAL A 399 24.47 16.13 -2.77
C VAL A 399 24.76 14.65 -3.02
N LEU A 400 24.02 14.04 -3.94
CA LEU A 400 24.26 12.69 -4.44
C LEU A 400 24.83 12.84 -5.86
N GLN A 401 26.12 12.55 -6.03
CA GLN A 401 26.85 12.87 -7.26
C GLN A 401 26.65 14.37 -7.62
N ASP A 402 25.96 14.67 -8.72
CA ASP A 402 25.67 16.05 -9.16
C ASP A 402 24.26 16.53 -8.78
N THR A 403 23.49 15.75 -8.02
CA THR A 403 22.09 16.07 -7.69
C THR A 403 21.97 16.54 -6.24
N ASP A 404 21.49 17.76 -6.03
CA ASP A 404 21.11 18.24 -4.71
C ASP A 404 19.84 17.52 -4.22
N LEU A 405 19.96 16.85 -3.07
CA LEU A 405 18.86 16.14 -2.41
C LEU A 405 18.07 17.03 -1.45
N SER A 406 18.58 18.22 -1.12
CA SER A 406 17.99 19.10 -0.11
C SER A 406 16.59 19.55 -0.54
N GLY A 407 15.60 19.28 0.29
CA GLY A 407 14.19 19.62 -0.01
C GLY A 407 13.45 18.64 -0.93
N LEU A 408 14.10 17.59 -1.41
CA LEU A 408 13.40 16.50 -2.10
C LEU A 408 12.63 15.63 -1.09
N SER A 409 11.52 15.04 -1.55
CA SER A 409 10.77 14.09 -0.72
C SER A 409 11.53 12.75 -0.57
N PRO A 410 11.30 11.99 0.53
CA PRO A 410 11.99 10.73 0.77
C PRO A 410 11.87 9.74 -0.40
N GLU A 411 10.68 9.63 -0.99
CA GLU A 411 10.46 8.77 -2.14
C GLU A 411 11.21 9.24 -3.42
N ALA A 412 11.44 10.54 -3.56
CA ALA A 412 12.22 11.06 -4.67
C ALA A 412 13.72 10.77 -4.50
N ILE A 413 14.20 10.81 -3.26
CA ILE A 413 15.58 10.46 -2.87
C ILE A 413 15.82 8.97 -3.04
N ALA A 414 14.89 8.13 -2.54
CA ALA A 414 14.98 6.68 -2.68
C ALA A 414 15.05 6.25 -4.15
N ARG A 415 14.23 6.86 -5.03
CA ARG A 415 14.27 6.60 -6.48
C ARG A 415 15.58 7.01 -7.16
N ARG A 416 16.40 7.84 -6.53
CA ARG A 416 17.74 8.20 -6.99
C ARG A 416 18.82 7.23 -6.52
N GLY A 417 18.45 6.22 -5.75
CA GLY A 417 19.33 5.16 -5.31
C GLY A 417 19.88 5.34 -3.89
N VAL A 418 19.23 6.10 -3.03
CA VAL A 418 19.54 6.11 -1.59
C VAL A 418 18.58 5.15 -0.89
N ALA A 419 19.10 4.05 -0.38
CA ALA A 419 18.34 3.08 0.42
C ALA A 419 18.72 3.19 1.91
N ARG A 420 17.78 2.81 2.79
CA ARG A 420 17.99 2.91 4.23
C ARG A 420 17.33 1.75 4.98
N THR A 421 18.01 1.28 6.04
CA THR A 421 17.39 0.49 7.12
C THR A 421 17.11 1.40 8.33
N PHE A 422 16.28 0.94 9.26
CA PHE A 422 15.88 1.70 10.44
C PHE A 422 16.26 0.96 11.72
N GLN A 423 16.48 1.70 12.80
CA GLN A 423 16.78 1.13 14.11
C GLN A 423 15.75 0.08 14.56
N THR A 424 14.47 0.34 14.33
CA THR A 424 13.39 -0.66 14.40
C THR A 424 12.97 -1.03 12.98
N PRO A 425 13.04 -2.31 12.56
CA PRO A 425 12.75 -2.71 11.19
C PRO A 425 11.39 -2.23 10.69
N LYS A 426 11.39 -1.54 9.55
CA LYS A 426 10.21 -0.96 8.90
C LYS A 426 9.71 -1.88 7.78
N THR A 427 9.28 -3.08 8.16
CA THR A 427 8.69 -4.06 7.25
C THR A 427 7.17 -3.92 7.16
N PHE A 428 6.56 -4.58 6.18
CA PHE A 428 5.12 -4.50 5.90
C PHE A 428 4.40 -5.77 6.37
N PRO A 429 3.78 -5.80 7.57
CA PRO A 429 3.20 -7.00 8.17
C PRO A 429 2.20 -7.75 7.29
N GLY A 430 1.54 -7.07 6.37
CA GLY A 430 0.56 -7.64 5.43
C GLY A 430 1.14 -8.11 4.10
N MET A 431 2.47 -8.12 3.95
CA MET A 431 3.17 -8.53 2.73
C MET A 431 4.05 -9.76 2.98
N SER A 432 4.23 -10.58 1.95
CA SER A 432 5.18 -11.68 1.95
C SER A 432 6.61 -11.19 1.66
N ILE A 433 7.62 -12.06 1.87
CA ILE A 433 9.02 -11.77 1.52
C ILE A 433 9.12 -11.37 0.04
N GLU A 434 8.51 -12.17 -0.85
CA GLU A 434 8.50 -11.90 -2.29
C GLU A 434 7.91 -10.53 -2.62
N GLU A 435 6.83 -10.13 -1.94
CA GLU A 435 6.20 -8.82 -2.15
C GLU A 435 7.09 -7.67 -1.69
N HIS A 436 7.86 -7.84 -0.58
CA HIS A 436 8.84 -6.84 -0.14
C HIS A 436 9.93 -6.61 -1.19
N LEU A 437 10.54 -7.70 -1.67
CA LEU A 437 11.60 -7.63 -2.67
C LEU A 437 11.09 -7.07 -4.01
N ALA A 438 9.87 -7.46 -4.42
CA ALA A 438 9.25 -6.97 -5.66
C ALA A 438 8.95 -5.46 -5.61
N LEU A 439 8.57 -4.95 -4.43
CA LEU A 439 8.27 -3.53 -4.23
C LEU A 439 9.54 -2.67 -4.36
N ALA A 440 10.66 -3.17 -3.83
CA ALA A 440 11.95 -2.50 -3.83
C ALA A 440 12.73 -2.67 -5.14
N ALA A 441 12.29 -3.56 -6.05
CA ALA A 441 12.99 -3.82 -7.31
C ALA A 441 13.25 -2.52 -8.09
N PRO A 442 14.46 -2.36 -8.68
CA PRO A 442 14.87 -1.13 -9.33
C PRO A 442 13.91 -0.75 -10.47
N ALA A 443 13.67 0.55 -10.63
CA ALA A 443 12.77 1.07 -11.67
C ALA A 443 13.42 1.16 -13.06
N GLY A 444 14.75 0.93 -13.16
CA GLY A 444 15.56 0.96 -14.37
C GLY A 444 16.39 -0.31 -14.54
N GLU A 445 17.29 -0.29 -15.49
CA GLU A 445 18.28 -1.35 -15.70
C GLU A 445 19.59 -0.96 -14.98
N PRO A 446 19.86 -1.48 -13.77
CA PRO A 446 21.12 -1.26 -13.09
C PRO A 446 22.26 -1.96 -13.83
N ASP A 447 23.51 -1.56 -13.54
CA ASP A 447 24.69 -2.25 -14.01
C ASP A 447 24.56 -3.77 -13.74
N PRO A 448 24.79 -4.62 -14.73
CA PRO A 448 24.66 -6.08 -14.59
C PRO A 448 25.50 -6.67 -13.45
N GLU A 449 26.72 -6.15 -13.22
CA GLU A 449 27.60 -6.61 -12.13
C GLU A 449 27.03 -6.22 -10.76
N LEU A 450 26.60 -4.98 -10.60
CA LEU A 450 25.95 -4.50 -9.40
C LEU A 450 24.65 -5.28 -9.11
N LEU A 451 23.85 -5.54 -10.15
CA LEU A 451 22.62 -6.30 -10.03
C LEU A 451 22.88 -7.73 -9.54
N ALA A 452 23.91 -8.38 -10.07
CA ALA A 452 24.31 -9.73 -9.66
C ALA A 452 24.79 -9.76 -8.20
N ALA A 453 25.63 -8.79 -7.81
CA ALA A 453 26.10 -8.65 -6.42
C ALA A 453 24.95 -8.40 -5.45
N CYS A 454 24.01 -7.49 -5.78
CA CYS A 454 22.84 -7.21 -4.95
C CYS A 454 21.94 -8.45 -4.81
N ARG A 455 21.71 -9.20 -5.87
CA ARG A 455 20.95 -10.47 -5.83
C ARG A 455 21.59 -11.49 -4.91
N GLN A 456 22.92 -11.65 -5.00
CA GLN A 456 23.68 -12.55 -4.14
C GLN A 456 23.60 -12.12 -2.68
N ALA A 457 23.73 -10.81 -2.41
CA ALA A 457 23.59 -10.24 -1.07
C ALA A 457 22.20 -10.49 -0.48
N VAL A 458 21.13 -10.24 -1.24
CA VAL A 458 19.74 -10.52 -0.85
C VAL A 458 19.57 -11.99 -0.48
N ARG A 459 20.07 -12.91 -1.33
CA ARG A 459 20.01 -14.36 -1.05
C ARG A 459 20.70 -14.71 0.26
N ARG A 460 21.93 -14.25 0.48
CA ARG A 460 22.69 -14.51 1.71
C ARG A 460 22.00 -13.95 2.96
N LEU A 461 21.43 -12.74 2.88
CA LEU A 461 20.69 -12.15 4.00
C LEU A 461 19.45 -12.97 4.38
N LEU A 462 18.72 -13.48 3.40
CA LEU A 462 17.58 -14.35 3.64
C LEU A 462 18.02 -15.67 4.29
N GLU A 463 19.08 -16.29 3.77
CA GLU A 463 19.67 -17.53 4.33
C GLU A 463 20.15 -17.32 5.78
N LEU A 464 20.82 -16.20 6.09
CA LEU A 464 21.22 -15.81 7.46
C LEU A 464 20.02 -15.67 8.38
N GLY A 465 18.90 -15.15 7.89
CA GLY A 465 17.64 -15.09 8.63
C GLY A 465 16.91 -16.43 8.75
N GLY A 466 17.49 -17.55 8.26
CA GLY A 466 16.82 -18.85 8.23
C GLY A 466 15.60 -18.88 7.28
N LEU A 467 15.62 -18.04 6.26
CA LEU A 467 14.58 -17.93 5.23
C LEU A 467 15.15 -18.47 3.91
N ASP A 468 14.86 -19.74 3.62
CA ASP A 468 15.35 -20.35 2.37
C ASP A 468 14.66 -19.74 1.15
N PRO A 469 15.42 -19.05 0.26
CA PRO A 469 14.85 -18.47 -0.96
C PRO A 469 14.30 -19.51 -1.95
N ALA A 470 14.74 -20.77 -1.86
CA ALA A 470 14.23 -21.87 -2.68
C ALA A 470 12.91 -22.44 -2.13
N ASP A 471 12.61 -22.25 -0.84
CA ASP A 471 11.34 -22.67 -0.24
C ASP A 471 10.23 -21.65 -0.55
N ARG A 472 9.36 -22.01 -1.49
CA ARG A 472 8.21 -21.20 -1.86
C ARG A 472 7.26 -20.94 -0.68
N ALA A 473 7.15 -21.85 0.27
CA ALA A 473 6.28 -21.66 1.43
C ALA A 473 6.86 -20.59 2.37
N ALA A 474 8.20 -20.58 2.57
CA ALA A 474 8.90 -19.53 3.29
C ALA A 474 8.73 -18.18 2.60
N MET A 475 8.97 -18.10 1.28
CA MET A 475 8.92 -16.86 0.51
C MET A 475 7.52 -16.22 0.45
N THR A 476 6.46 -17.00 0.51
CA THR A 476 5.06 -16.52 0.55
C THR A 476 4.55 -16.22 1.96
N ARG A 477 5.36 -16.46 2.99
CA ARG A 477 5.00 -16.18 4.39
C ARG A 477 4.92 -14.67 4.64
N GLU A 478 3.85 -14.22 5.31
CA GLU A 478 3.70 -12.81 5.71
C GLU A 478 4.72 -12.43 6.80
N SER A 479 5.31 -11.24 6.69
CA SER A 479 6.35 -10.78 7.62
C SER A 479 5.87 -10.63 9.07
N ARG A 480 4.56 -10.47 9.32
CA ARG A 480 3.99 -10.48 10.67
C ARG A 480 4.25 -11.76 11.48
N ALA A 481 4.58 -12.87 10.80
CA ALA A 481 4.83 -14.16 11.42
C ALA A 481 6.34 -14.43 11.64
N MET A 482 7.19 -13.41 11.42
CA MET A 482 8.64 -13.50 11.53
C MET A 482 9.13 -12.99 12.89
N SER A 483 10.29 -13.51 13.33
CA SER A 483 11.01 -13.02 14.50
C SER A 483 11.64 -11.64 14.21
N HIS A 484 12.05 -10.92 15.26
CA HIS A 484 12.67 -9.61 15.11
C HIS A 484 13.97 -9.67 14.28
N GLY A 485 14.82 -10.67 14.49
CA GLY A 485 16.04 -10.89 13.69
C GLY A 485 15.71 -11.16 12.21
N GLN A 486 14.70 -12.00 11.92
CA GLN A 486 14.24 -12.23 10.55
C GLN A 486 13.75 -10.97 9.85
N LEU A 487 13.02 -10.11 10.59
CA LEU A 487 12.55 -8.83 10.05
C LEU A 487 13.71 -7.89 9.71
N ARG A 488 14.80 -7.90 10.49
CA ARG A 488 15.99 -7.11 10.23
C ARG A 488 16.71 -7.56 8.95
N PHE A 489 16.90 -8.87 8.78
CA PHE A 489 17.46 -9.40 7.54
C PHE A 489 16.58 -9.12 6.33
N LEU A 490 15.25 -9.25 6.49
CA LEU A 490 14.29 -8.91 5.43
C LEU A 490 14.35 -7.43 5.04
N GLU A 491 14.45 -6.52 6.02
CA GLU A 491 14.58 -5.08 5.75
C GLU A 491 15.87 -4.77 4.99
N ALA A 492 17.01 -5.30 5.43
CA ALA A 492 18.29 -5.12 4.74
C ALA A 492 18.26 -5.72 3.32
N ALA A 493 17.72 -6.93 3.17
CA ALA A 493 17.52 -7.57 1.86
C ALA A 493 16.63 -6.71 0.94
N THR A 494 15.57 -6.13 1.50
CA THR A 494 14.65 -5.24 0.76
C THR A 494 15.37 -3.96 0.32
N ALA A 495 16.16 -3.33 1.19
CA ALA A 495 16.94 -2.12 0.87
C ALA A 495 17.96 -2.40 -0.26
N ILE A 496 18.68 -3.52 -0.19
CA ILE A 496 19.69 -3.91 -1.18
C ILE A 496 19.05 -4.36 -2.51
N SER A 497 17.84 -4.94 -2.48
CA SER A 497 17.11 -5.39 -3.68
C SER A 497 16.88 -4.27 -4.68
N GLY A 498 16.85 -3.01 -4.24
CA GLY A 498 16.76 -1.82 -5.09
C GLY A 498 18.04 -1.48 -5.86
N CYS A 499 19.13 -2.19 -5.67
CA CYS A 499 20.47 -1.88 -6.21
C CYS A 499 20.86 -0.42 -5.93
N PRO A 500 20.98 -0.02 -4.65
CA PRO A 500 21.21 1.36 -4.28
C PRO A 500 22.62 1.84 -4.65
N ARG A 501 22.77 3.16 -4.88
CA ARG A 501 24.08 3.83 -4.97
C ARG A 501 24.66 4.13 -3.60
N VAL A 502 23.76 4.42 -2.64
CA VAL A 502 24.08 4.68 -1.23
C VAL A 502 23.19 3.83 -0.35
N LEU A 503 23.79 3.10 0.58
CA LEU A 503 23.10 2.29 1.58
C LEU A 503 23.36 2.88 2.98
N LEU A 504 22.29 3.29 3.65
CA LEU A 504 22.34 3.82 5.02
C LEU A 504 21.86 2.74 5.98
N LEU A 505 22.71 2.32 6.91
CA LEU A 505 22.42 1.29 7.89
C LEU A 505 22.35 1.91 9.30
N ASP A 506 21.21 1.80 9.97
CA ASP A 506 20.96 2.38 11.30
C ASP A 506 20.87 1.25 12.34
N GLU A 507 21.95 1.06 13.11
CA GLU A 507 22.14 0.01 14.13
C GLU A 507 21.77 -1.41 13.62
N PRO A 508 22.39 -1.88 12.53
CA PRO A 508 21.99 -3.13 11.90
C PRO A 508 22.29 -4.39 12.75
N ALA A 509 23.24 -4.33 13.67
CA ALA A 509 23.64 -5.46 14.53
C ALA A 509 22.74 -5.67 15.75
N ALA A 510 21.83 -4.74 16.06
CA ALA A 510 21.03 -4.82 17.28
C ALA A 510 20.13 -6.08 17.29
N GLY A 511 20.33 -6.96 18.29
CA GLY A 511 19.55 -8.19 18.48
C GLY A 511 19.98 -9.37 17.61
N LEU A 512 21.10 -9.29 16.90
CA LEU A 512 21.73 -10.39 16.19
C LEU A 512 22.75 -11.14 17.06
N SER A 513 22.93 -12.43 16.83
CA SER A 513 23.98 -13.23 17.42
C SER A 513 25.35 -12.90 16.78
N ALA A 514 26.47 -13.26 17.44
CA ALA A 514 27.81 -13.01 16.92
C ALA A 514 28.04 -13.58 15.51
N SER A 515 27.55 -14.80 15.24
CA SER A 515 27.66 -15.42 13.92
C SER A 515 26.80 -14.74 12.85
N GLU A 516 25.63 -14.21 13.22
CA GLU A 516 24.76 -13.43 12.33
C GLU A 516 25.40 -12.06 12.00
N ILE A 517 26.05 -11.41 12.98
CA ILE A 517 26.81 -10.16 12.78
C ILE A 517 27.94 -10.39 11.79
N GLU A 518 28.78 -11.42 11.97
CA GLU A 518 29.86 -11.74 11.04
C GLU A 518 29.34 -12.02 9.62
N GLY A 519 28.21 -12.75 9.52
CA GLY A 519 27.57 -13.00 8.23
C GLY A 519 27.08 -11.71 7.56
N PHE A 520 26.47 -10.83 8.35
CA PHE A 520 25.98 -9.53 7.89
C PHE A 520 27.14 -8.60 7.45
N GLU A 521 28.24 -8.52 8.24
CA GLU A 521 29.45 -7.78 7.90
C GLU A 521 30.00 -8.19 6.51
N ARG A 522 30.07 -9.49 6.23
CA ARG A 522 30.52 -10.01 4.92
C ARG A 522 29.61 -9.56 3.79
N VAL A 523 28.29 -9.60 3.97
CA VAL A 523 27.33 -9.16 2.95
C VAL A 523 27.48 -7.67 2.67
N VAL A 524 27.62 -6.84 3.71
CA VAL A 524 27.82 -5.39 3.55
C VAL A 524 29.14 -5.09 2.83
N ALA A 525 30.21 -5.83 3.18
CA ALA A 525 31.51 -5.71 2.52
C ALA A 525 31.43 -6.09 1.03
N ASP A 526 30.72 -7.15 0.67
CA ASP A 526 30.53 -7.59 -0.73
C ASP A 526 29.73 -6.55 -1.52
N VAL A 527 28.69 -5.96 -0.93
CA VAL A 527 27.87 -4.92 -1.58
C VAL A 527 28.69 -3.63 -1.80
N ALA A 528 29.53 -3.24 -0.81
CA ALA A 528 30.42 -2.10 -0.96
C ALA A 528 31.45 -2.35 -2.06
N ALA A 529 32.08 -3.54 -2.08
CA ALA A 529 33.06 -3.91 -3.12
C ALA A 529 32.46 -3.90 -4.54
N ALA A 530 31.14 -4.13 -4.68
CA ALA A 530 30.42 -3.95 -5.93
C ALA A 530 30.16 -2.46 -6.31
N GLY A 531 30.62 -1.53 -5.49
CA GLY A 531 30.59 -0.08 -5.78
C GLY A 531 29.45 0.68 -5.09
N VAL A 532 28.75 0.10 -4.10
CA VAL A 532 27.77 0.81 -3.29
C VAL A 532 28.50 1.59 -2.19
N ALA A 533 28.21 2.89 -2.04
CA ALA A 533 28.66 3.68 -0.92
C ALA A 533 27.83 3.34 0.33
N VAL A 534 28.47 3.06 1.46
CA VAL A 534 27.76 2.60 2.66
C VAL A 534 28.03 3.54 3.83
N VAL A 535 26.99 3.94 4.55
CA VAL A 535 27.09 4.63 5.84
C VAL A 535 26.48 3.75 6.92
N VAL A 536 27.27 3.40 7.94
CA VAL A 536 26.83 2.55 9.05
C VAL A 536 26.82 3.35 10.34
N VAL A 537 25.67 3.45 10.98
CA VAL A 537 25.57 3.94 12.37
C VAL A 537 25.54 2.73 13.29
N GLU A 538 26.52 2.62 14.19
CA GLU A 538 26.64 1.51 15.14
C GLU A 538 27.24 1.95 16.48
N HIS A 539 26.90 1.19 17.51
CA HIS A 539 27.48 1.34 18.86
C HIS A 539 28.50 0.24 19.20
N HIS A 540 28.53 -0.83 18.41
CA HIS A 540 29.48 -1.94 18.56
C HIS A 540 30.82 -1.58 17.92
N LEU A 541 31.77 -1.06 18.71
CA LEU A 541 33.08 -0.62 18.23
C LEU A 541 33.88 -1.73 17.55
N ASP A 542 33.75 -2.99 18.02
CA ASP A 542 34.40 -4.14 17.39
C ASP A 542 33.91 -4.37 15.94
N MET A 543 32.62 -4.21 15.69
CA MET A 543 32.06 -4.27 14.33
C MET A 543 32.59 -3.11 13.47
N ILE A 544 32.58 -1.91 14.02
CA ILE A 544 33.12 -0.72 13.33
C ILE A 544 34.57 -0.94 12.94
N GLY A 545 35.43 -1.40 13.88
CA GLY A 545 36.85 -1.64 13.63
C GLY A 545 37.15 -2.68 12.54
N ARG A 546 36.24 -3.65 12.33
CA ARG A 546 36.41 -4.69 11.29
C ARG A 546 35.78 -4.31 9.93
N LEU A 547 34.68 -3.56 9.95
CA LEU A 547 33.85 -3.36 8.76
C LEU A 547 34.16 -2.08 8.00
N VAL A 548 34.45 -0.97 8.71
CA VAL A 548 34.48 0.35 8.09
C VAL A 548 35.89 0.74 7.61
N ASP A 549 35.96 1.48 6.51
CA ASP A 549 37.21 2.02 5.97
C ASP A 549 37.60 3.32 6.69
N ARG A 550 36.61 4.12 7.12
CA ARG A 550 36.79 5.40 7.79
C ARG A 550 35.66 5.67 8.79
N VAL A 551 35.96 6.37 9.85
CA VAL A 551 35.01 6.76 10.90
C VAL A 551 34.83 8.26 10.94
N VAL A 552 33.60 8.71 11.05
CA VAL A 552 33.21 10.10 11.34
C VAL A 552 32.56 10.12 12.73
N VAL A 553 33.16 10.82 13.68
CA VAL A 553 32.64 10.95 15.04
C VAL A 553 31.82 12.20 15.17
N LEU A 554 30.57 12.08 15.56
CA LEU A 554 29.70 13.22 15.88
C LEU A 554 29.62 13.45 17.38
N ASP A 555 29.73 14.71 17.80
CA ASP A 555 29.34 15.15 19.14
C ASP A 555 28.56 16.46 19.04
N LEU A 556 27.45 16.56 19.78
CA LEU A 556 26.55 17.74 19.84
C LEU A 556 26.23 18.36 18.47
N GLY A 557 26.03 17.49 17.47
CA GLY A 557 25.66 17.90 16.13
C GLY A 557 26.79 18.43 15.26
N THR A 558 28.03 18.26 15.67
CA THR A 558 29.25 18.65 14.90
C THR A 558 30.15 17.44 14.66
N VAL A 559 31.01 17.51 13.64
CA VAL A 559 32.06 16.51 13.43
C VAL A 559 33.20 16.80 14.43
N LEU A 560 33.42 15.87 15.34
CA LEU A 560 34.48 15.95 16.35
C LEU A 560 35.81 15.44 15.79
N TRP A 561 35.76 14.35 15.03
CA TRP A 561 36.93 13.71 14.46
C TRP A 561 36.55 12.86 13.23
N GLU A 562 37.52 12.70 12.35
CA GLU A 562 37.40 11.87 11.16
C GLU A 562 38.75 11.22 10.85
N GLY A 563 38.75 9.89 10.64
CA GLY A 563 39.96 9.13 10.37
C GLY A 563 39.76 7.63 10.29
N PRO A 564 40.85 6.85 10.17
CA PRO A 564 40.78 5.39 10.11
C PRO A 564 40.37 4.78 11.47
N PRO A 565 39.61 3.66 11.49
CA PRO A 565 39.11 3.09 12.74
C PRO A 565 40.21 2.66 13.72
N ALA A 566 41.41 2.34 13.23
CA ALA A 566 42.56 1.97 14.08
C ALA A 566 43.02 3.09 15.04
N GLU A 567 42.87 4.35 14.63
CA GLU A 567 43.28 5.52 15.40
C GLU A 567 42.23 5.98 16.43
N LEU A 568 41.01 5.42 16.36
CA LEU A 568 39.86 5.86 17.17
C LEU A 568 40.15 5.83 18.69
N HIS A 569 40.90 4.83 19.15
CA HIS A 569 41.21 4.65 20.58
C HIS A 569 42.26 5.63 21.12
N ASP A 570 43.06 6.23 20.24
CA ASP A 570 44.17 7.13 20.60
C ASP A 570 43.75 8.60 20.66
N VAL A 571 42.52 8.92 20.27
CA VAL A 571 42.02 10.30 20.21
C VAL A 571 41.35 10.68 21.53
N ASP A 572 42.00 11.52 22.33
CA ASP A 572 41.54 11.94 23.67
C ASP A 572 40.17 12.63 23.63
N SER A 573 39.87 13.45 22.61
CA SER A 573 38.56 14.10 22.43
C SER A 573 37.41 13.09 22.23
N VAL A 574 37.65 12.03 21.48
CA VAL A 574 36.68 10.97 21.25
C VAL A 574 36.43 10.19 22.55
N ARG A 575 37.52 9.86 23.25
CA ARG A 575 37.45 9.17 24.54
C ARG A 575 36.68 9.98 25.59
N ALA A 576 36.95 11.30 25.67
CA ALA A 576 36.23 12.22 26.56
C ALA A 576 34.73 12.29 26.22
N ALA A 577 34.37 12.37 24.94
CA ALA A 577 32.97 12.42 24.49
C ALA A 577 32.19 11.16 24.89
N TYR A 578 32.81 9.97 24.82
CA TYR A 578 32.14 8.70 25.19
C TYR A 578 32.09 8.48 26.72
N MET A 579 33.11 8.97 27.47
CA MET A 579 33.14 8.84 28.94
C MET A 579 32.31 9.91 29.65
N GLY A 580 31.79 10.90 28.94
CA GLY A 580 31.05 12.00 29.54
C GLY A 580 31.90 12.91 30.44
N VAL A 581 33.23 12.82 30.37
CA VAL A 581 34.16 13.67 31.08
C VAL A 581 34.43 14.88 30.20
N ARG A 582 33.88 16.01 30.57
CA ARG A 582 34.13 17.33 29.94
C ARG A 582 34.99 18.18 30.84
#